data_52c0e005d806f868635b0c2d536e7ea6
#
_entry.id   52c0e005d806f868635b0c2d536e7ea6
#
_cell.length_a   1.000
_cell.length_b   1.000
_cell.length_c   1.000
_cell.angle_alpha   90.00
_cell.angle_beta   90.00
_cell.angle_gamma   90.00
#
_symmetry.space_group_name_H-M   'P 1'
#
loop_
_entity.id
_entity.type
_entity.pdbx_description
1 polymer ?
#
loop_
_entity_poly.entity_id
_entity_poly.type
_entity_poly.pdbx_seq_one_letter_code
_entity_poly.pdbx_strand_id
1 'polypeptide(L)'
;MRRGLNTVVLAALLCVGSAAASAQEDLAAEKRAVRMPGLPPAQFDETLAIGGEEIGARKLRSRMTVDVLVNGTGPHKFVVDSGADTSVVGERLAGKLAMPEGTPTMLHGVTESKMVDRVMVDELQLGPTATTDLELPVLDERDLGGDGMIGLDALIEQRLLLDFEKRHISVDDGFTPAPLMDGMIVVKGRLQNGQLILTEVKVGKEKVDAVVDTGSEISIGNRALRDKLALRRAGIFSKIKVYGVTGAEMEIDFLLVKEMKVGPIMLRNVPIAFADIPPFEVFGLEEKPSLLLGTDLMENFRRVSLDFKDRRVRFQLKKCENSSLVLRTTTIASRIKADRSTACS
;
A
#
# COMPACT_ATOMS: atom_id res chain seq x y z
N MET A 1 -7.01 6.05 92.03
CA MET A 1 -6.98 4.94 93.00
C MET A 1 -6.60 3.65 92.36
N ARG A 2 -5.48 3.12 92.82
CA ARG A 2 -5.11 1.68 92.94
C ARG A 2 -5.10 0.84 91.66
N ARG A 3 -3.88 0.49 91.21
CA ARG A 3 -3.08 -0.70 91.58
C ARG A 3 -3.67 -1.97 90.90
N GLY A 4 -2.99 -2.78 90.23
CA GLY A 4 -1.62 -3.34 90.27
C GLY A 4 -1.63 -4.51 89.27
N LEU A 5 -0.59 -4.78 88.86
CA LEU A 5 0.45 -5.77 89.27
C LEU A 5 0.38 -7.09 88.42
N ASN A 6 1.47 -7.31 87.71
CA ASN A 6 2.25 -8.56 87.56
C ASN A 6 1.53 -9.78 86.94
N THR A 7 2.13 -10.63 86.22
CA THR A 7 3.48 -11.20 86.19
C THR A 7 3.58 -12.17 85.03
N VAL A 8 4.62 -12.13 84.29
CA VAL A 8 5.45 -13.22 83.79
C VAL A 8 4.81 -14.61 83.59
N VAL A 9 4.80 -15.17 82.45
CA VAL A 9 5.38 -16.50 82.17
C VAL A 9 5.97 -16.59 80.76
N LEU A 10 7.23 -16.92 80.77
CA LEU A 10 8.15 -17.33 79.75
C LEU A 10 7.83 -18.77 79.33
N ALA A 11 7.98 -19.11 78.13
CA ALA A 11 8.64 -20.28 77.55
C ALA A 11 7.96 -20.88 76.34
N ALA A 12 8.75 -20.98 75.34
CA ALA A 12 8.88 -22.07 74.37
C ALA A 12 7.72 -22.34 73.40
N LEU A 13 7.96 -22.03 72.11
CA LEU A 13 8.08 -23.10 71.17
C LEU A 13 8.72 -22.55 69.85
N LEU A 14 10.00 -22.79 69.72
CA LEU A 14 10.67 -22.90 68.42
C LEU A 14 10.15 -24.15 67.69
N CYS A 15 10.11 -24.05 66.38
CA CYS A 15 9.87 -25.11 65.40
C CYS A 15 8.49 -25.17 64.72
N VAL A 16 8.15 -24.14 63.95
CA VAL A 16 7.41 -24.36 62.69
C VAL A 16 7.74 -23.16 61.73
N GLY A 17 8.88 -23.20 61.12
CA GLY A 17 9.32 -22.10 60.23
C GLY A 17 10.12 -22.50 59.03
N SER A 18 10.03 -23.79 58.61
CA SER A 18 10.88 -24.22 57.47
C SER A 18 10.12 -24.81 56.27
N ALA A 19 8.79 -24.94 56.33
CA ALA A 19 8.04 -25.51 55.19
C ALA A 19 7.30 -24.47 54.36
N ALA A 20 7.22 -23.20 54.80
CA ALA A 20 6.51 -22.19 54.01
C ALA A 20 7.45 -21.37 53.07
N ALA A 21 8.75 -21.45 53.27
CA ALA A 21 9.71 -20.72 52.39
C ALA A 21 10.01 -21.47 51.08
N SER A 22 9.95 -22.79 51.06
CA SER A 22 10.19 -23.59 49.87
C SER A 22 9.04 -23.58 48.86
N ALA A 23 7.79 -23.43 49.38
CA ALA A 23 6.61 -23.37 48.47
C ALA A 23 6.42 -22.00 47.82
N GLN A 24 7.05 -20.96 48.35
CA GLN A 24 7.00 -19.61 47.76
C GLN A 24 8.09 -19.34 46.73
N GLU A 25 9.21 -20.06 46.80
CA GLU A 25 10.25 -20.04 45.77
C GLU A 25 9.86 -20.82 44.50
N ASP A 26 9.12 -21.92 44.61
CA ASP A 26 8.64 -22.66 43.46
C ASP A 26 7.51 -21.94 42.71
N LEU A 27 6.68 -21.15 43.40
CA LEU A 27 5.66 -20.30 42.77
C LEU A 27 6.22 -19.04 42.09
N ALA A 28 7.42 -18.62 42.46
CA ALA A 28 8.13 -17.51 41.82
C ALA A 28 8.91 -17.94 40.57
N ALA A 29 9.27 -19.23 40.49
CA ALA A 29 9.96 -19.79 39.32
C ALA A 29 9.02 -20.01 38.13
N GLU A 30 7.74 -20.26 38.37
CA GLU A 30 6.76 -20.55 37.30
C GLU A 30 6.22 -19.27 36.60
N LYS A 31 6.53 -18.08 37.14
CA LYS A 31 6.20 -16.78 36.55
C LYS A 31 7.35 -16.10 35.80
N ARG A 32 8.43 -16.78 35.52
CA ARG A 32 9.38 -16.29 34.53
C ARG A 32 8.76 -16.52 33.15
N ALA A 33 7.93 -15.54 32.75
CA ALA A 33 7.55 -15.38 31.36
C ALA A 33 8.81 -15.54 30.51
N VAL A 34 8.82 -16.54 29.64
CA VAL A 34 9.83 -16.71 28.62
C VAL A 34 9.88 -15.38 27.86
N ARG A 35 10.83 -14.52 28.21
CA ARG A 35 11.13 -13.35 27.39
C ARG A 35 11.62 -13.92 26.06
N MET A 36 10.74 -13.87 25.07
CA MET A 36 11.20 -14.05 23.70
C MET A 36 12.43 -13.17 23.51
N PRO A 37 13.52 -13.69 22.94
CA PRO A 37 14.67 -12.86 22.61
C PRO A 37 14.15 -11.67 21.83
N GLY A 38 14.52 -10.46 22.26
CA GLY A 38 14.13 -9.23 21.57
C GLY A 38 14.51 -9.41 20.11
N LEU A 39 13.55 -9.22 19.22
CA LEU A 39 13.87 -9.16 17.79
C LEU A 39 14.99 -8.14 17.64
N PRO A 40 16.08 -8.46 16.92
CA PRO A 40 17.11 -7.50 16.64
C PRO A 40 16.46 -6.22 16.10
N PRO A 41 16.98 -5.04 16.44
CA PRO A 41 16.48 -3.81 15.86
C PRO A 41 16.47 -4.00 14.35
N ALA A 42 15.34 -3.61 13.71
CA ALA A 42 15.19 -3.69 12.26
C ALA A 42 16.44 -3.03 11.64
N GLN A 43 17.33 -3.82 11.09
CA GLN A 43 18.41 -3.30 10.29
C GLN A 43 17.76 -2.78 9.03
N PHE A 44 18.00 -1.50 8.75
CA PHE A 44 17.68 -0.92 7.46
C PHE A 44 18.48 -1.73 6.45
N ASP A 45 17.79 -2.48 5.61
CA ASP A 45 18.43 -3.09 4.45
C ASP A 45 18.74 -1.93 3.48
N GLU A 46 19.99 -1.51 3.43
CA GLU A 46 20.43 -0.43 2.54
C GLU A 46 20.20 -0.79 1.07
N THR A 47 19.99 -2.07 0.75
CA THR A 47 19.53 -2.50 -0.58
C THR A 47 18.05 -2.22 -0.81
N LEU A 48 17.29 -1.92 0.25
CA LEU A 48 15.94 -1.38 0.28
C LEU A 48 15.96 0.12 0.63
N ALA A 49 17.13 0.76 0.61
CA ALA A 49 17.23 2.19 0.83
C ALA A 49 16.40 2.91 -0.22
N ILE A 50 15.22 3.35 0.18
CA ILE A 50 14.38 4.30 -0.52
C ILE A 50 15.15 5.61 -0.45
N GLY A 51 15.92 5.95 -1.48
CA GLY A 51 16.68 7.18 -1.46
C GLY A 51 18.04 7.12 -2.14
N GLY A 52 18.09 6.67 -3.38
CA GLY A 52 19.25 6.81 -4.25
C GLY A 52 18.84 6.70 -5.71
N GLU A 53 19.59 7.33 -6.59
CA GLU A 53 19.39 7.27 -8.05
C GLU A 53 19.24 5.82 -8.58
N GLU A 54 19.89 4.84 -7.94
CA GLU A 54 19.78 3.43 -8.30
C GLU A 54 18.41 2.83 -8.01
N ILE A 55 17.68 3.28 -7.00
CA ILE A 55 16.36 2.76 -6.64
C ILE A 55 15.30 3.32 -7.59
N GLY A 56 15.35 4.60 -7.90
CA GLY A 56 14.51 5.20 -8.92
C GLY A 56 14.64 4.46 -10.26
N ALA A 57 15.87 4.22 -10.73
CA ALA A 57 16.16 3.52 -11.97
C ALA A 57 15.74 2.04 -11.97
N ARG A 58 15.88 1.33 -10.84
CA ARG A 58 15.45 -0.07 -10.72
C ARG A 58 13.94 -0.19 -10.64
N LYS A 59 13.25 0.70 -9.94
CA LYS A 59 11.78 0.67 -9.83
C LYS A 59 11.09 1.10 -11.11
N LEU A 60 11.57 2.11 -11.83
CA LEU A 60 11.09 2.43 -13.17
C LEU A 60 11.11 1.21 -14.11
N ARG A 61 12.09 0.32 -13.96
CA ARG A 61 12.15 -0.96 -14.68
C ARG A 61 11.25 -2.05 -14.11
N SER A 62 10.65 -1.84 -12.94
CA SER A 62 9.81 -2.83 -12.26
C SER A 62 8.31 -2.57 -12.42
N ARG A 63 7.90 -1.44 -13.01
CA ARG A 63 6.49 -1.18 -13.31
C ARG A 63 5.94 -2.30 -14.16
N MET A 64 4.77 -2.80 -13.78
CA MET A 64 4.10 -3.83 -14.54
C MET A 64 3.40 -3.22 -15.73
N THR A 65 3.59 -3.82 -16.90
CA THR A 65 2.99 -3.38 -18.16
C THR A 65 1.99 -4.39 -18.68
N VAL A 66 1.07 -3.90 -19.49
CA VAL A 66 0.11 -4.68 -20.29
C VAL A 66 0.37 -4.46 -21.77
N ASP A 67 -0.05 -5.42 -22.58
CA ASP A 67 -0.04 -5.30 -24.03
C ASP A 67 -1.27 -4.56 -24.51
N VAL A 68 -1.06 -3.51 -25.30
CA VAL A 68 -2.10 -2.62 -25.83
C VAL A 68 -1.95 -2.50 -27.34
N LEU A 69 -3.05 -2.51 -28.06
CA LEU A 69 -3.07 -2.08 -29.45
C LEU A 69 -3.49 -0.61 -29.51
N VAL A 70 -2.80 0.17 -30.32
CA VAL A 70 -3.08 1.59 -30.56
C VAL A 70 -3.30 1.78 -32.05
N ASN A 71 -4.49 2.25 -32.44
CA ASN A 71 -4.90 2.38 -33.84
C ASN A 71 -4.64 1.08 -34.65
N GLY A 72 -4.98 -0.08 -34.07
CA GLY A 72 -4.77 -1.37 -34.64
C GLY A 72 -3.31 -1.86 -34.75
N THR A 73 -2.34 -1.07 -34.25
CA THR A 73 -0.92 -1.43 -34.21
C THR A 73 -0.46 -1.90 -32.84
N GLY A 74 0.53 -2.78 -32.80
CA GLY A 74 1.08 -3.28 -31.53
C GLY A 74 1.46 -4.76 -31.58
N PRO A 75 1.63 -5.42 -30.42
CA PRO A 75 1.37 -4.88 -29.08
C PRO A 75 2.43 -3.87 -28.62
N HIS A 76 1.97 -2.80 -27.96
CA HIS A 76 2.79 -1.83 -27.26
C HIS A 76 2.73 -2.07 -25.76
N LYS A 77 3.80 -1.73 -25.01
CA LYS A 77 3.87 -1.95 -23.56
C LYS A 77 3.43 -0.71 -22.82
N PHE A 78 2.26 -0.75 -22.21
CA PHE A 78 1.71 0.34 -21.41
C PHE A 78 1.75 0.03 -19.91
N VAL A 79 2.18 0.99 -19.10
CA VAL A 79 2.09 0.90 -17.65
C VAL A 79 0.63 1.05 -17.22
N VAL A 80 0.17 0.31 -16.23
CA VAL A 80 -1.19 0.43 -15.69
C VAL A 80 -1.17 1.38 -14.50
N ASP A 81 -1.95 2.46 -14.59
CA ASP A 81 -2.05 3.50 -13.58
C ASP A 81 -3.51 3.73 -13.17
N SER A 82 -3.90 3.14 -12.04
CA SER A 82 -5.24 3.33 -11.47
C SER A 82 -5.40 4.65 -10.71
N GLY A 83 -4.34 5.44 -10.59
CA GLY A 83 -4.32 6.79 -10.03
C GLY A 83 -4.51 7.88 -11.10
N ALA A 84 -4.33 7.56 -12.38
CA ALA A 84 -4.48 8.52 -13.47
C ALA A 84 -5.91 8.51 -14.05
N ASP A 85 -6.49 9.70 -14.25
CA ASP A 85 -7.83 9.84 -14.84
C ASP A 85 -7.85 9.52 -16.34
N THR A 86 -6.72 9.74 -17.03
CA THR A 86 -6.58 9.57 -18.47
C THR A 86 -5.34 8.76 -18.82
N SER A 87 -5.43 8.00 -19.89
CA SER A 87 -4.31 7.31 -20.51
C SER A 87 -3.33 8.31 -21.15
N VAL A 88 -2.09 7.88 -21.37
CA VAL A 88 -1.00 8.70 -21.92
C VAL A 88 -0.26 7.92 -22.99
N VAL A 89 0.16 8.58 -24.03
CA VAL A 89 0.98 8.00 -25.11
C VAL A 89 2.40 8.54 -25.02
N GLY A 90 3.39 7.70 -25.30
CA GLY A 90 4.78 8.10 -25.37
C GLY A 90 5.08 8.92 -26.63
N GLU A 91 5.99 9.92 -26.51
CA GLU A 91 6.37 10.81 -27.62
C GLU A 91 6.85 10.03 -28.86
N ARG A 92 7.69 9.00 -28.64
CA ARG A 92 8.20 8.18 -29.74
C ARG A 92 7.10 7.37 -30.42
N LEU A 93 6.14 6.84 -29.63
CA LEU A 93 5.02 6.09 -30.17
C LEU A 93 4.10 7.02 -30.95
N ALA A 94 3.76 8.19 -30.42
CA ALA A 94 2.96 9.21 -31.10
C ALA A 94 3.58 9.62 -32.44
N GLY A 95 4.88 9.89 -32.46
CA GLY A 95 5.63 10.23 -33.68
C GLY A 95 5.72 9.08 -34.67
N LYS A 96 5.96 7.82 -34.19
CA LYS A 96 6.03 6.63 -35.04
C LYS A 96 4.71 6.35 -35.76
N LEU A 97 3.59 6.58 -35.10
CA LEU A 97 2.24 6.36 -35.64
C LEU A 97 1.69 7.61 -36.33
N ALA A 98 2.46 8.72 -36.41
CA ALA A 98 2.04 9.99 -36.99
C ALA A 98 0.65 10.44 -36.49
N MET A 99 0.44 10.35 -35.17
CA MET A 99 -0.84 10.71 -34.56
C MET A 99 -1.14 12.20 -34.75
N PRO A 100 -2.36 12.61 -35.12
CA PRO A 100 -2.72 14.01 -35.24
C PRO A 100 -2.60 14.75 -33.91
N GLU A 101 -2.17 16.00 -33.95
CA GLU A 101 -2.10 16.86 -32.77
C GLU A 101 -3.49 17.16 -32.22
N GLY A 102 -3.62 17.17 -30.90
CA GLY A 102 -4.80 17.57 -30.15
C GLY A 102 -4.62 18.93 -29.44
N THR A 103 -5.56 19.26 -28.59
CA THR A 103 -5.50 20.49 -27.80
C THR A 103 -4.64 20.30 -26.53
N PRO A 104 -3.61 21.12 -26.27
CA PRO A 104 -2.81 21.00 -25.05
C PRO A 104 -3.67 21.05 -23.77
N THR A 105 -3.25 20.34 -22.74
CA THR A 105 -3.98 20.27 -21.46
C THR A 105 -3.05 20.42 -20.26
N MET A 106 -3.64 20.79 -19.11
CA MET A 106 -2.91 20.77 -17.85
C MET A 106 -2.88 19.35 -17.28
N LEU A 107 -1.70 18.79 -17.13
CA LEU A 107 -1.48 17.51 -16.46
C LEU A 107 -1.07 17.76 -15.01
N HIS A 108 -1.78 17.09 -14.06
CA HIS A 108 -1.50 17.15 -12.63
C HIS A 108 -0.78 15.88 -12.21
N GLY A 109 0.54 15.92 -12.17
CA GLY A 109 1.37 14.80 -11.71
C GLY A 109 1.66 14.87 -10.21
N VAL A 110 2.38 13.88 -9.70
CA VAL A 110 2.81 13.83 -8.29
C VAL A 110 3.77 14.97 -7.93
N THR A 111 4.66 15.35 -8.85
CA THR A 111 5.73 16.32 -8.60
C THR A 111 5.38 17.73 -9.00
N GLU A 112 4.56 17.92 -10.01
CA GLU A 112 4.15 19.21 -10.53
C GLU A 112 2.88 19.16 -11.38
N SER A 113 2.32 20.33 -11.68
CA SER A 113 1.31 20.53 -12.73
C SER A 113 1.95 21.22 -13.93
N LYS A 114 1.76 20.65 -15.12
CA LYS A 114 2.43 21.11 -16.35
C LYS A 114 1.49 21.06 -17.55
N MET A 115 1.56 22.08 -18.43
CA MET A 115 0.93 22.01 -19.75
C MET A 115 1.66 21.00 -20.61
N VAL A 116 0.90 20.07 -21.20
CA VAL A 116 1.42 19.01 -22.08
C VAL A 116 0.62 18.98 -23.38
N ASP A 117 1.28 18.59 -24.45
CA ASP A 117 0.61 18.36 -25.74
C ASP A 117 -0.24 17.10 -25.69
N ARG A 118 -1.24 17.02 -26.56
CA ARG A 118 -2.07 15.84 -26.75
C ARG A 118 -2.06 15.39 -28.20
N VAL A 119 -2.43 14.14 -28.40
CA VAL A 119 -2.65 13.55 -29.73
C VAL A 119 -3.99 12.87 -29.78
N MET A 120 -4.53 12.80 -30.99
CA MET A 120 -5.76 12.04 -31.26
C MET A 120 -5.43 10.56 -31.45
N VAL A 121 -6.15 9.71 -30.75
CA VAL A 121 -6.05 8.25 -30.83
C VAL A 121 -7.43 7.70 -31.19
N ASP A 122 -7.54 7.09 -32.37
CA ASP A 122 -8.82 6.56 -32.85
C ASP A 122 -9.30 5.39 -32.00
N GLU A 123 -8.38 4.51 -31.63
CA GLU A 123 -8.68 3.32 -30.84
C GLU A 123 -7.51 2.93 -29.92
N LEU A 124 -7.84 2.67 -28.66
CA LEU A 124 -6.95 2.08 -27.66
C LEU A 124 -7.58 0.77 -27.18
N GLN A 125 -6.99 -0.38 -27.58
CA GLN A 125 -7.52 -1.69 -27.21
C GLN A 125 -6.70 -2.32 -26.08
N LEU A 126 -7.37 -2.59 -24.96
CA LEU A 126 -6.82 -3.28 -23.79
C LEU A 126 -7.55 -4.60 -23.57
N GLY A 127 -6.90 -5.71 -23.90
CA GLY A 127 -7.51 -7.03 -23.85
C GLY A 127 -8.77 -7.11 -24.73
N PRO A 128 -9.94 -7.50 -24.15
CA PRO A 128 -11.18 -7.62 -24.91
C PRO A 128 -11.89 -6.29 -25.15
N THR A 129 -11.43 -5.20 -24.55
CA THR A 129 -12.12 -3.91 -24.57
C THR A 129 -11.36 -2.89 -25.38
N ALA A 130 -12.07 -2.10 -26.17
CA ALA A 130 -11.54 -0.97 -26.92
C ALA A 130 -12.24 0.32 -26.49
N THR A 131 -11.45 1.38 -26.36
CA THR A 131 -11.92 2.75 -26.15
C THR A 131 -11.56 3.58 -27.38
N THR A 132 -12.50 4.36 -27.88
CA THR A 132 -12.33 5.11 -29.14
C THR A 132 -12.38 6.61 -28.94
N ASP A 133 -11.95 7.35 -29.94
CA ASP A 133 -12.05 8.82 -30.00
C ASP A 133 -11.39 9.52 -28.80
N LEU A 134 -10.17 9.09 -28.48
CA LEU A 134 -9.43 9.60 -27.33
C LEU A 134 -8.51 10.77 -27.75
N GLU A 135 -8.36 11.72 -26.85
CA GLU A 135 -7.39 12.81 -26.96
C GLU A 135 -6.43 12.71 -25.76
N LEU A 136 -5.26 12.08 -25.99
CA LEU A 136 -4.34 11.62 -24.95
C LEU A 136 -3.12 12.54 -24.79
N PRO A 137 -2.71 12.85 -23.55
CA PRO A 137 -1.45 13.53 -23.26
C PRO A 137 -0.24 12.76 -23.83
N VAL A 138 0.78 13.50 -24.21
CA VAL A 138 2.05 12.96 -24.71
C VAL A 138 3.16 13.24 -23.70
N LEU A 139 3.88 12.18 -23.29
CA LEU A 139 4.98 12.26 -22.34
C LEU A 139 6.18 11.41 -22.79
N ASP A 140 7.36 11.70 -22.23
CA ASP A 140 8.58 10.93 -22.51
C ASP A 140 8.46 9.52 -21.93
N GLU A 141 8.73 8.50 -22.73
CA GLU A 141 8.68 7.09 -22.32
C GLU A 141 9.69 6.75 -21.23
N ARG A 142 10.77 7.51 -21.10
CA ARG A 142 11.76 7.31 -20.01
C ARG A 142 11.13 7.57 -18.64
N ASP A 143 10.21 8.53 -18.57
CA ASP A 143 9.53 8.92 -17.33
C ASP A 143 8.29 8.04 -17.09
N LEU A 144 7.65 7.56 -18.15
CA LEU A 144 6.52 6.63 -18.07
C LEU A 144 6.96 5.21 -17.68
N GLY A 145 8.10 4.74 -18.16
CA GLY A 145 8.56 3.36 -17.99
C GLY A 145 7.92 2.36 -18.96
N GLY A 146 7.30 2.84 -20.05
CA GLY A 146 6.66 2.06 -21.12
C GLY A 146 6.39 2.92 -22.34
N ASP A 147 5.78 2.34 -23.38
CA ASP A 147 5.38 3.06 -24.60
C ASP A 147 4.20 4.01 -24.35
N GLY A 148 3.57 3.92 -23.18
CA GLY A 148 2.47 4.73 -22.71
C GLY A 148 2.00 4.28 -21.32
N MET A 149 0.87 4.85 -20.89
CA MET A 149 0.24 4.57 -19.59
C MET A 149 -1.28 4.44 -19.78
N ILE A 150 -1.89 3.45 -19.17
CA ILE A 150 -3.34 3.22 -19.17
C ILE A 150 -3.91 3.81 -17.90
N GLY A 151 -4.84 4.75 -18.06
CA GLY A 151 -5.59 5.38 -16.98
C GLY A 151 -7.03 4.86 -16.82
N LEU A 152 -7.80 5.54 -15.99
CA LEU A 152 -9.18 5.15 -15.66
C LEU A 152 -10.15 5.24 -16.84
N ASP A 153 -9.87 6.10 -17.83
CA ASP A 153 -10.62 6.18 -19.08
C ASP A 153 -10.75 4.82 -19.79
N ALA A 154 -9.76 3.94 -19.63
CA ALA A 154 -9.77 2.59 -20.16
C ALA A 154 -9.95 1.49 -19.08
N LEU A 155 -9.90 1.82 -17.79
CA LEU A 155 -9.92 0.84 -16.68
C LEU A 155 -11.25 0.74 -15.94
N ILE A 156 -12.12 1.76 -15.97
CA ILE A 156 -13.26 1.90 -15.06
C ILE A 156 -14.28 0.76 -15.14
N GLU A 157 -14.38 0.10 -16.27
CA GLU A 157 -15.28 -1.06 -16.48
C GLU A 157 -14.53 -2.40 -16.40
N GLN A 158 -13.22 -2.34 -16.14
CA GLN A 158 -12.35 -3.49 -16.14
C GLN A 158 -12.15 -4.04 -14.72
N ARG A 159 -11.70 -5.29 -14.67
CA ARG A 159 -11.10 -5.87 -13.50
C ARG A 159 -9.64 -6.18 -13.77
N LEU A 160 -8.77 -5.62 -12.93
CA LEU A 160 -7.33 -5.89 -12.99
C LEU A 160 -6.95 -6.96 -11.98
N LEU A 161 -6.10 -7.90 -12.39
CA LEU A 161 -5.43 -8.82 -11.49
C LEU A 161 -3.92 -8.63 -11.63
N LEU A 162 -3.32 -8.01 -10.63
CA LEU A 162 -1.89 -7.83 -10.52
C LEU A 162 -1.28 -9.04 -9.81
N ASP A 163 -0.52 -9.86 -10.51
CA ASP A 163 0.24 -10.98 -9.95
C ASP A 163 1.70 -10.56 -9.74
N PHE A 164 2.04 -10.19 -8.51
CA PHE A 164 3.38 -9.71 -8.16
C PHE A 164 4.42 -10.82 -8.14
N GLU A 165 4.01 -12.07 -7.99
CA GLU A 165 4.90 -13.23 -8.06
C GLU A 165 5.34 -13.51 -9.50
N LYS A 166 4.38 -13.46 -10.42
CA LYS A 166 4.63 -13.67 -11.86
C LYS A 166 5.01 -12.39 -12.61
N ARG A 167 4.89 -11.22 -11.95
CA ARG A 167 5.06 -9.89 -12.56
C ARG A 167 4.19 -9.72 -13.82
N HIS A 168 2.93 -10.04 -13.69
CA HIS A 168 1.97 -10.03 -14.78
C HIS A 168 0.66 -9.37 -14.35
N ILE A 169 0.04 -8.61 -15.26
CA ILE A 169 -1.30 -8.06 -15.09
C ILE A 169 -2.22 -8.76 -16.08
N SER A 170 -3.33 -9.28 -15.55
CA SER A 170 -4.46 -9.76 -16.37
C SER A 170 -5.59 -8.74 -16.28
N VAL A 171 -6.23 -8.52 -17.41
CA VAL A 171 -7.36 -7.59 -17.55
C VAL A 171 -8.59 -8.39 -17.99
N ASP A 172 -9.67 -8.29 -17.23
CA ASP A 172 -10.98 -8.89 -17.52
C ASP A 172 -12.03 -7.79 -17.69
N ASP A 173 -13.08 -8.07 -18.43
CA ASP A 173 -14.19 -7.15 -18.74
C ASP A 173 -15.06 -6.75 -17.52
N GLY A 174 -14.78 -7.26 -16.34
CA GLY A 174 -15.54 -6.97 -15.12
C GLY A 174 -17.00 -7.46 -15.10
N PHE A 175 -17.52 -8.04 -16.18
CA PHE A 175 -18.88 -8.58 -16.25
C PHE A 175 -18.98 -10.02 -15.75
N THR A 176 -17.93 -10.79 -15.92
CA THR A 176 -17.83 -12.15 -15.39
C THR A 176 -17.60 -12.09 -13.87
N PRO A 177 -18.28 -12.92 -13.05
CA PRO A 177 -17.98 -12.98 -11.61
C PRO A 177 -16.51 -13.22 -11.37
N ALA A 178 -15.92 -12.48 -10.43
CA ALA A 178 -14.52 -12.69 -10.07
C ALA A 178 -14.30 -14.14 -9.64
N PRO A 179 -13.26 -14.82 -10.15
CA PRO A 179 -12.96 -16.18 -9.72
C PRO A 179 -12.72 -16.20 -8.21
N LEU A 180 -13.39 -17.12 -7.52
CA LEU A 180 -13.14 -17.38 -6.11
C LEU A 180 -11.77 -18.04 -6.01
N MET A 181 -10.80 -17.29 -5.52
CA MET A 181 -9.47 -17.82 -5.20
C MET A 181 -9.37 -18.01 -3.68
N ASP A 182 -8.91 -19.17 -3.26
CA ASP A 182 -8.73 -19.47 -1.85
C ASP A 182 -7.77 -18.49 -1.17
N GLY A 183 -8.11 -18.06 0.04
CA GLY A 183 -7.30 -17.13 0.82
C GLY A 183 -7.36 -15.68 0.37
N MET A 184 -8.30 -15.30 -0.50
CA MET A 184 -8.53 -13.90 -0.85
C MET A 184 -9.24 -13.14 0.27
N ILE A 185 -8.66 -11.99 0.62
CA ILE A 185 -9.22 -11.03 1.56
C ILE A 185 -9.85 -9.90 0.76
N VAL A 186 -11.14 -9.66 0.96
CA VAL A 186 -11.89 -8.63 0.25
C VAL A 186 -12.02 -7.39 1.12
N VAL A 187 -11.60 -6.25 0.58
CA VAL A 187 -11.79 -4.93 1.18
C VAL A 187 -12.70 -4.11 0.28
N LYS A 188 -13.76 -3.55 0.87
CA LYS A 188 -14.70 -2.70 0.15
C LYS A 188 -14.13 -1.30 -0.02
N GLY A 189 -14.43 -0.69 -1.14
CA GLY A 189 -14.09 0.69 -1.45
C GLY A 189 -15.32 1.50 -1.88
N ARG A 190 -15.07 2.72 -2.27
CA ARG A 190 -16.00 3.62 -2.97
C ARG A 190 -15.31 4.19 -4.20
N LEU A 191 -16.07 4.63 -5.17
CA LEU A 191 -15.53 5.44 -6.27
C LEU A 191 -15.77 6.92 -5.97
N GLN A 192 -14.76 7.73 -6.21
CA GLN A 192 -14.82 9.18 -6.18
C GLN A 192 -13.99 9.71 -7.33
N ASN A 193 -14.59 10.48 -8.23
CA ASN A 193 -13.95 10.97 -9.47
C ASN A 193 -13.25 9.83 -10.26
N GLY A 194 -13.89 8.64 -10.34
CA GLY A 194 -13.31 7.45 -10.97
C GLY A 194 -12.31 6.67 -10.11
N GLN A 195 -11.72 7.28 -9.09
CA GLN A 195 -10.71 6.68 -8.23
C GLN A 195 -11.30 5.65 -7.26
N LEU A 196 -10.64 4.50 -7.13
CA LEU A 196 -11.02 3.45 -6.17
C LEU A 196 -10.40 3.73 -4.80
N ILE A 197 -11.24 4.15 -3.85
CA ILE A 197 -10.83 4.56 -2.51
C ILE A 197 -11.24 3.51 -1.48
N LEU A 198 -10.26 2.98 -0.74
CA LEU A 198 -10.49 2.12 0.41
C LEU A 198 -10.79 2.97 1.64
N THR A 199 -11.93 2.72 2.29
CA THR A 199 -12.42 3.49 3.45
C THR A 199 -12.17 2.79 4.79
N GLU A 200 -11.81 1.50 4.77
CA GLU A 200 -11.48 0.72 5.95
C GLU A 200 -9.96 0.67 6.20
N VAL A 201 -9.29 1.81 5.99
CA VAL A 201 -7.84 1.94 6.21
C VAL A 201 -7.56 2.76 7.47
N LYS A 202 -6.54 2.35 8.22
CA LYS A 202 -6.02 3.10 9.37
C LYS A 202 -4.50 3.11 9.34
N VAL A 203 -3.92 4.27 9.61
CA VAL A 203 -2.49 4.44 9.82
C VAL A 203 -2.29 4.78 11.30
N GLY A 204 -1.74 3.83 12.05
CA GLY A 204 -1.77 3.90 13.51
C GLY A 204 -3.21 3.91 14.04
N LYS A 205 -3.65 5.03 14.64
CA LYS A 205 -5.02 5.22 15.16
C LYS A 205 -5.91 6.04 14.22
N GLU A 206 -5.34 6.68 13.21
CA GLU A 206 -6.06 7.59 12.31
C GLU A 206 -6.76 6.79 11.20
N LYS A 207 -8.03 7.14 10.96
CA LYS A 207 -8.76 6.67 9.77
C LYS A 207 -8.24 7.43 8.55
N VAL A 208 -8.09 6.74 7.44
CA VAL A 208 -7.50 7.26 6.21
C VAL A 208 -8.32 6.82 5.03
N ASP A 209 -8.62 7.73 4.11
CA ASP A 209 -9.09 7.41 2.78
C ASP A 209 -7.87 7.02 1.92
N ALA A 210 -7.79 5.77 1.47
CA ALA A 210 -6.66 5.29 0.70
C ALA A 210 -7.05 5.07 -0.77
N VAL A 211 -6.53 5.89 -1.66
CA VAL A 211 -6.66 5.73 -3.12
C VAL A 211 -5.73 4.63 -3.57
N VAL A 212 -6.23 3.66 -4.30
CA VAL A 212 -5.40 2.59 -4.88
C VAL A 212 -4.76 3.12 -6.14
N ASP A 213 -3.44 3.21 -6.14
CA ASP A 213 -2.64 3.83 -7.20
C ASP A 213 -1.53 2.87 -7.68
N THR A 214 -1.77 2.22 -8.83
CA THR A 214 -0.80 1.27 -9.42
C THR A 214 0.30 1.97 -10.21
N GLY A 215 0.14 3.24 -10.52
CA GLY A 215 1.15 4.09 -11.18
C GLY A 215 2.21 4.60 -10.22
N SER A 216 1.88 4.70 -8.93
CA SER A 216 2.85 5.13 -7.92
C SER A 216 3.68 3.96 -7.38
N GLU A 217 5.00 4.13 -7.39
CA GLU A 217 5.92 3.14 -6.82
C GLU A 217 6.05 3.24 -5.31
N ILE A 218 5.61 4.36 -4.72
CA ILE A 218 5.64 4.61 -3.27
C ILE A 218 4.29 5.06 -2.76
N SER A 219 3.99 4.71 -1.52
CA SER A 219 2.78 5.18 -0.86
C SER A 219 2.98 6.57 -0.27
N ILE A 220 2.08 7.51 -0.61
CA ILE A 220 2.20 8.92 -0.25
C ILE A 220 1.00 9.36 0.58
N GLY A 221 1.23 9.80 1.82
CA GLY A 221 0.24 10.43 2.67
C GLY A 221 0.19 11.94 2.45
N ASN A 222 -0.99 12.55 2.56
CA ASN A 222 -1.13 13.99 2.51
C ASN A 222 -0.68 14.66 3.82
N ARG A 223 -0.62 15.99 3.81
CA ARG A 223 -0.25 16.79 4.98
C ARG A 223 -1.19 16.59 6.15
N ALA A 224 -2.50 16.45 5.91
CA ALA A 224 -3.48 16.20 6.97
C ALA A 224 -3.19 14.91 7.73
N LEU A 225 -2.76 13.85 7.05
CA LEU A 225 -2.30 12.61 7.68
C LEU A 225 -0.97 12.80 8.40
N ARG A 226 0.02 13.45 7.75
CA ARG A 226 1.33 13.75 8.34
C ARG A 226 1.20 14.47 9.68
N ASP A 227 0.42 15.53 9.72
CA ASP A 227 0.27 16.37 10.92
C ASP A 227 -0.35 15.59 12.08
N LYS A 228 -1.35 14.73 11.82
CA LYS A 228 -1.92 13.84 12.83
C LYS A 228 -0.92 12.81 13.36
N LEU A 229 -0.02 12.31 12.53
CA LEU A 229 1.02 11.38 12.95
C LEU A 229 2.17 12.11 13.65
N ALA A 230 2.54 13.32 13.20
CA ALA A 230 3.63 14.13 13.75
C ALA A 230 3.32 14.65 15.17
N LEU A 231 2.08 15.02 15.46
CA LEU A 231 1.65 15.43 16.81
C LEU A 231 1.99 14.39 17.89
N ARG A 232 2.27 13.16 17.52
CA ARG A 232 2.62 12.06 18.43
C ARG A 232 4.10 11.71 18.45
N ARG A 233 4.91 12.27 17.53
CA ARG A 233 6.32 11.90 17.34
C ARG A 233 7.12 13.01 16.67
N ALA A 234 7.37 14.10 17.38
CA ALA A 234 8.26 15.14 16.88
C ALA A 234 9.65 14.56 16.56
N GLY A 235 10.11 14.72 15.33
CA GLY A 235 11.52 14.60 14.96
C GLY A 235 11.97 13.33 14.22
N ILE A 236 11.09 12.51 13.58
CA ILE A 236 11.51 11.23 12.97
C ILE A 236 11.16 11.15 11.47
N PHE A 237 11.22 12.25 10.75
CA PHE A 237 11.11 12.23 9.29
C PHE A 237 12.50 12.20 8.66
N SER A 238 12.69 11.29 7.71
CA SER A 238 13.80 11.31 6.76
C SER A 238 13.35 11.99 5.48
N LYS A 239 14.28 12.34 4.60
CA LYS A 239 13.99 12.92 3.29
C LYS A 239 14.28 11.89 2.20
N ILE A 240 13.39 11.83 1.20
CA ILE A 240 13.59 11.03 0.00
C ILE A 240 13.30 11.86 -1.23
N LYS A 241 13.95 11.55 -2.35
CA LYS A 241 13.63 12.11 -3.66
C LYS A 241 12.63 11.24 -4.39
N VAL A 242 11.65 11.85 -5.03
CA VAL A 242 10.68 11.20 -5.91
C VAL A 242 10.70 11.85 -7.28
N TYR A 243 10.43 11.07 -8.31
CA TYR A 243 10.40 11.48 -9.70
C TYR A 243 8.99 11.32 -10.25
N GLY A 244 8.51 12.37 -10.94
CA GLY A 244 7.19 12.37 -11.56
C GLY A 244 7.25 11.94 -13.02
N VAL A 245 6.08 11.69 -13.60
CA VAL A 245 5.92 11.32 -15.02
C VAL A 245 6.23 12.45 -15.99
N THR A 246 6.44 13.67 -15.50
CA THR A 246 6.87 14.84 -16.25
C THR A 246 8.38 15.05 -16.26
N GLY A 247 9.15 14.14 -15.64
CA GLY A 247 10.59 14.24 -15.45
C GLY A 247 11.02 15.16 -14.29
N ALA A 248 10.08 15.80 -13.61
CA ALA A 248 10.38 16.65 -12.44
C ALA A 248 10.69 15.80 -11.21
N GLU A 249 11.59 16.30 -10.35
CA GLU A 249 11.93 15.69 -9.06
C GLU A 249 11.45 16.55 -7.89
N MET A 250 11.12 15.89 -6.77
CA MET A 250 10.70 16.54 -5.54
C MET A 250 11.29 15.79 -4.34
N GLU A 251 11.74 16.56 -3.34
CA GLU A 251 12.15 16.00 -2.06
C GLU A 251 10.96 16.00 -1.09
N ILE A 252 10.65 14.85 -0.51
CA ILE A 252 9.50 14.69 0.38
C ILE A 252 9.89 14.04 1.72
N ASP A 253 9.05 14.28 2.73
CA ASP A 253 9.20 13.66 4.04
C ASP A 253 8.85 12.18 3.98
N PHE A 254 9.54 11.36 4.78
CA PHE A 254 9.37 9.92 4.84
C PHE A 254 9.37 9.43 6.29
N LEU A 255 8.51 8.47 6.60
CA LEU A 255 8.40 7.87 7.93
C LEU A 255 8.07 6.38 7.84
N LEU A 256 8.71 5.56 8.69
CA LEU A 256 8.27 4.20 8.96
C LEU A 256 7.15 4.21 10.01
N VAL A 257 5.93 3.92 9.58
CA VAL A 257 4.77 3.79 10.46
C VAL A 257 4.74 2.40 11.06
N LYS A 258 4.58 2.30 12.38
CA LYS A 258 4.60 1.00 13.08
C LYS A 258 3.53 0.05 12.61
N GLU A 259 2.33 0.56 12.37
CA GLU A 259 1.17 -0.26 12.02
C GLU A 259 0.24 0.48 11.06
N MET A 260 -0.19 -0.22 10.03
CA MET A 260 -1.24 0.18 9.10
C MET A 260 -2.24 -0.96 8.99
N LYS A 261 -3.52 -0.64 8.99
CA LYS A 261 -4.60 -1.60 8.83
C LYS A 261 -5.33 -1.33 7.53
N VAL A 262 -5.52 -2.38 6.71
CA VAL A 262 -6.30 -2.34 5.46
C VAL A 262 -7.39 -3.41 5.57
N GLY A 263 -8.62 -3.00 5.89
CA GLY A 263 -9.67 -3.94 6.25
C GLY A 263 -9.24 -4.83 7.43
N PRO A 264 -9.25 -6.16 7.30
CA PRO A 264 -8.79 -7.10 8.32
C PRO A 264 -7.27 -7.29 8.35
N ILE A 265 -6.53 -6.76 7.36
CA ILE A 265 -5.09 -6.95 7.20
C ILE A 265 -4.33 -5.95 8.08
N MET A 266 -3.34 -6.45 8.83
CA MET A 266 -2.42 -5.61 9.61
C MET A 266 -1.02 -5.67 9.00
N LEU A 267 -0.53 -4.53 8.53
CA LEU A 267 0.84 -4.33 8.06
C LEU A 267 1.67 -3.67 9.16
N ARG A 268 2.95 -4.02 9.27
CA ARG A 268 3.88 -3.45 10.24
C ARG A 268 5.11 -2.87 9.56
N ASN A 269 5.69 -1.83 10.19
CA ASN A 269 6.86 -1.12 9.68
C ASN A 269 6.65 -0.63 8.23
N VAL A 270 5.53 0.06 8.04
CA VAL A 270 5.05 0.50 6.73
C VAL A 270 5.75 1.80 6.35
N PRO A 271 6.48 1.83 5.23
CA PRO A 271 7.06 3.05 4.71
C PRO A 271 5.96 3.95 4.13
N ILE A 272 5.91 5.21 4.53
CA ILE A 272 4.99 6.20 3.97
C ILE A 272 5.77 7.50 3.75
N ALA A 273 5.72 8.01 2.52
CA ALA A 273 6.17 9.34 2.18
C ALA A 273 5.05 10.36 2.44
N PHE A 274 5.39 11.64 2.61
CA PHE A 274 4.40 12.68 2.91
C PHE A 274 4.66 13.92 2.08
N ALA A 275 3.67 14.31 1.28
CA ALA A 275 3.69 15.53 0.50
C ALA A 275 2.26 15.99 0.20
N ASP A 276 2.10 17.31 0.03
CA ASP A 276 0.91 17.87 -0.62
C ASP A 276 1.17 17.82 -2.12
N ILE A 277 0.54 16.88 -2.78
CA ILE A 277 0.66 16.64 -4.20
C ILE A 277 -0.64 17.00 -4.92
N PRO A 278 -0.58 17.49 -6.16
CA PRO A 278 -1.77 17.90 -6.92
C PRO A 278 -2.90 16.85 -6.98
N PRO A 279 -2.63 15.54 -7.08
CA PRO A 279 -3.69 14.53 -7.06
C PRO A 279 -4.63 14.58 -5.85
N PHE A 280 -4.15 14.95 -4.64
CA PHE A 280 -5.04 15.04 -3.49
C PHE A 280 -6.09 16.15 -3.64
N GLU A 281 -5.74 17.28 -4.24
CA GLU A 281 -6.66 18.36 -4.55
C GLU A 281 -7.69 17.91 -5.62
N VAL A 282 -7.20 17.33 -6.72
CA VAL A 282 -8.05 16.83 -7.82
C VAL A 282 -9.06 15.80 -7.31
N PHE A 283 -8.68 14.95 -6.35
CA PHE A 283 -9.55 13.94 -5.77
C PHE A 283 -10.43 14.48 -4.63
N GLY A 284 -10.24 15.77 -4.20
CA GLY A 284 -10.96 16.38 -3.06
C GLY A 284 -10.62 15.70 -1.73
N LEU A 285 -9.34 15.36 -1.54
CA LEU A 285 -8.82 14.62 -0.39
C LEU A 285 -7.79 15.41 0.43
N GLU A 286 -7.51 16.67 0.09
CA GLU A 286 -6.48 17.50 0.72
C GLU A 286 -6.74 17.79 2.20
N GLU A 287 -8.02 18.01 2.58
CA GLU A 287 -8.42 18.38 3.94
C GLU A 287 -8.55 17.21 4.91
N LYS A 288 -8.59 15.99 4.40
CA LYS A 288 -8.77 14.76 5.20
C LYS A 288 -7.50 13.93 5.20
N PRO A 289 -7.21 13.19 6.30
CA PRO A 289 -6.14 12.21 6.28
C PRO A 289 -6.32 11.22 5.14
N SER A 290 -5.46 11.32 4.14
CA SER A 290 -5.56 10.54 2.91
C SER A 290 -4.20 9.98 2.50
N LEU A 291 -4.23 8.89 1.73
CA LEU A 291 -3.07 8.14 1.29
C LEU A 291 -3.25 7.70 -0.16
N LEU A 292 -2.25 7.92 -1.02
CA LEU A 292 -2.08 7.13 -2.24
C LEU A 292 -1.40 5.82 -1.85
N LEU A 293 -2.07 4.70 -2.08
CA LEU A 293 -1.57 3.37 -1.77
C LEU A 293 -0.85 2.84 -3.01
N GLY A 294 0.47 2.94 -2.99
CA GLY A 294 1.35 2.58 -4.09
C GLY A 294 1.67 1.09 -4.19
N THR A 295 2.41 0.75 -5.24
CA THR A 295 2.83 -0.64 -5.49
C THR A 295 3.79 -1.18 -4.44
N ASP A 296 4.55 -0.33 -3.73
CA ASP A 296 5.39 -0.73 -2.59
C ASP A 296 4.62 -1.48 -1.50
N LEU A 297 3.38 -1.07 -1.22
CA LEU A 297 2.50 -1.77 -0.28
C LEU A 297 1.79 -2.97 -0.94
N MET A 298 1.38 -2.84 -2.21
CA MET A 298 0.72 -3.93 -2.93
C MET A 298 1.65 -5.13 -3.15
N GLU A 299 2.94 -4.91 -3.37
CA GLU A 299 3.96 -5.97 -3.54
C GLU A 299 4.14 -6.87 -2.30
N ASN A 300 3.62 -6.49 -1.13
CA ASN A 300 3.58 -7.37 0.03
C ASN A 300 2.58 -8.54 -0.14
N PHE A 301 1.72 -8.47 -1.12
CA PHE A 301 0.77 -9.51 -1.48
C PHE A 301 1.28 -10.34 -2.68
N ARG A 302 0.76 -11.55 -2.78
CA ARG A 302 0.99 -12.39 -3.96
C ARG A 302 0.25 -11.81 -5.16
N ARG A 303 -1.04 -11.47 -4.92
CA ARG A 303 -1.93 -10.92 -5.93
C ARG A 303 -2.81 -9.84 -5.34
N VAL A 304 -3.09 -8.84 -6.15
CA VAL A 304 -4.07 -7.81 -5.85
C VAL A 304 -5.03 -7.71 -7.03
N SER A 305 -6.33 -7.84 -6.78
CA SER A 305 -7.35 -7.64 -7.81
C SER A 305 -8.10 -6.34 -7.53
N LEU A 306 -8.13 -5.45 -8.52
CA LEU A 306 -8.89 -4.20 -8.50
C LEU A 306 -10.15 -4.40 -9.33
N ASP A 307 -11.30 -4.25 -8.70
CA ASP A 307 -12.60 -4.38 -9.31
C ASP A 307 -13.32 -3.04 -9.17
N PHE A 308 -13.22 -2.22 -10.22
CA PHE A 308 -13.78 -0.87 -10.21
C PHE A 308 -15.31 -0.89 -10.21
N LYS A 309 -15.90 -1.81 -10.97
CA LYS A 309 -17.35 -1.96 -11.06
C LYS A 309 -17.98 -2.36 -9.72
N ASP A 310 -17.44 -3.39 -9.08
CA ASP A 310 -17.88 -3.88 -7.78
C ASP A 310 -17.34 -3.05 -6.60
N ARG A 311 -16.44 -2.10 -6.86
CA ARG A 311 -15.76 -1.27 -5.85
C ARG A 311 -15.10 -2.09 -4.76
N ARG A 312 -14.31 -3.08 -5.16
CA ARG A 312 -13.65 -4.02 -4.27
C ARG A 312 -12.19 -4.18 -4.64
N VAL A 313 -11.37 -4.30 -3.62
CA VAL A 313 -9.99 -4.77 -3.77
C VAL A 313 -9.87 -6.11 -3.06
N ARG A 314 -9.29 -7.09 -3.77
CA ARG A 314 -9.05 -8.42 -3.24
C ARG A 314 -7.55 -8.64 -3.10
N PHE A 315 -7.11 -9.01 -1.92
CA PHE A 315 -5.72 -9.26 -1.59
C PHE A 315 -5.50 -10.74 -1.34
N GLN A 316 -4.56 -11.36 -2.05
CA GLN A 316 -4.08 -12.71 -1.79
C GLN A 316 -2.69 -12.64 -1.16
N LEU A 317 -2.51 -13.30 -0.02
CA LEU A 317 -1.26 -13.31 0.70
C LEU A 317 -0.18 -14.10 -0.04
N LYS A 318 1.08 -13.71 0.13
CA LYS A 318 2.22 -14.54 -0.26
C LYS A 318 2.21 -15.83 0.56
N LYS A 319 2.67 -16.91 -0.03
CA LYS A 319 2.95 -18.15 0.71
C LYS A 319 4.05 -17.85 1.72
N CYS A 320 3.96 -18.44 2.92
CA CYS A 320 4.92 -18.19 3.99
C CYS A 320 6.32 -18.69 3.62
N GLU A 321 7.13 -17.82 3.07
CA GLU A 321 8.58 -17.91 3.10
C GLU A 321 9.06 -16.67 3.86
N ASN A 322 9.30 -16.81 5.17
CA ASN A 322 9.95 -15.84 6.06
C ASN A 322 9.62 -14.35 5.82
N SER A 323 8.38 -14.00 5.49
CA SER A 323 8.00 -12.61 5.34
C SER A 323 7.64 -12.00 6.69
N SER A 324 8.11 -10.79 6.96
CA SER A 324 7.81 -9.98 8.15
C SER A 324 6.33 -9.55 8.25
N LEU A 325 5.46 -10.07 7.39
CA LEU A 325 4.04 -9.77 7.38
C LEU A 325 3.33 -10.56 8.48
N VAL A 326 2.93 -9.90 9.56
CA VAL A 326 2.11 -10.50 10.61
C VAL A 326 0.66 -10.13 10.38
N LEU A 327 -0.14 -11.10 9.95
CA LEU A 327 -1.58 -10.94 9.84
C LEU A 327 -2.24 -11.26 11.17
N ARG A 328 -3.03 -10.32 11.69
CA ARG A 328 -4.00 -10.57 12.75
C ARG A 328 -5.40 -10.29 12.22
N THR A 329 -6.20 -11.32 12.07
CA THR A 329 -7.64 -11.17 11.84
C THR A 329 -8.29 -10.81 13.17
N THR A 330 -8.92 -9.65 13.26
CA THR A 330 -9.57 -9.14 14.49
C THR A 330 -11.09 -9.36 14.52
N THR A 331 -11.63 -10.15 13.62
CA THR A 331 -13.07 -10.44 13.61
C THR A 331 -13.32 -11.74 14.37
N ILE A 332 -14.12 -11.65 15.44
CA ILE A 332 -14.69 -12.77 16.19
C ILE A 332 -15.78 -13.45 15.32
N ALA A 333 -15.53 -13.75 14.09
CA ALA A 333 -16.48 -14.44 13.26
C ALA A 333 -15.79 -15.58 12.56
N SER A 334 -16.20 -16.77 12.98
CA SER A 334 -15.81 -18.07 12.48
C SER A 334 -14.32 -18.41 12.71
N ARG A 335 -14.11 -19.34 13.62
CA ARG A 335 -12.96 -20.21 13.57
C ARG A 335 -12.95 -20.89 12.20
N ILE A 336 -12.37 -20.24 11.20
CA ILE A 336 -11.74 -20.99 10.14
C ILE A 336 -10.61 -21.71 10.89
N LYS A 337 -10.77 -23.00 11.13
CA LYS A 337 -9.63 -23.87 11.39
C LYS A 337 -8.76 -23.69 10.15
N ALA A 338 -7.84 -22.73 10.20
CA ALA A 338 -6.72 -22.71 9.29
C ALA A 338 -5.97 -24.01 9.62
N ASP A 339 -6.20 -25.02 8.83
CA ASP A 339 -5.25 -26.11 8.75
C ASP A 339 -3.90 -25.42 8.48
N ARG A 340 -2.89 -25.71 9.29
CA ARG A 340 -1.57 -25.05 9.19
C ARG A 340 -0.96 -25.14 7.79
N SER A 341 -1.48 -26.05 6.95
CA SER A 341 -1.11 -26.24 5.56
C SER A 341 -1.74 -25.22 4.61
N THR A 342 -2.88 -24.59 4.92
CA THR A 342 -3.62 -23.71 3.99
C THR A 342 -3.38 -22.22 4.19
N ALA A 343 -2.88 -21.80 5.35
CA ALA A 343 -2.49 -20.39 5.56
C ALA A 343 -1.14 -20.06 4.93
N CYS A 344 -0.39 -21.07 4.53
CA CYS A 344 0.96 -20.97 3.96
C CYS A 344 1.16 -21.88 2.74
N SER A 345 0.10 -22.40 2.11
CA SER A 345 0.17 -23.21 0.87
C SER A 345 -0.30 -22.44 -0.35
#